data_868c1ae531735345b69312fe155dc642
#
_entry.id   868c1ae531735345b69312fe155dc642
#
_cell.length_a   1.000
_cell.length_b   1.000
_cell.length_c   1.000
_cell.angle_alpha   90.00
_cell.angle_beta   90.00
_cell.angle_gamma   90.00
#
_symmetry.space_group_name_H-M   'P 1'
#
loop_
_entity.id
_entity.type
_entity.pdbx_description
1 polymer ?
#
loop_
_entity_poly.entity_id
_entity_poly.type
_entity_poly.pdbx_seq_one_letter_code
_entity_poly.pdbx_strand_id
1 'polypeptide(L)' 'MKFKVYIGGGIGHKEVEAEEIDGAYVAAVEQFGCRVDDILAVMPCVTMREYLEQVGRGKRGAAHDV' A
#
# COMPACT_ATOMS: atom_id res chain seq x y z
N MET A 1 7.77 2.23 2.25
CA MET A 1 7.63 1.53 0.96
C MET A 1 6.63 2.29 0.10
N LYS A 2 6.92 2.42 -1.18
CA LYS A 2 6.02 3.09 -2.11
C LYS A 2 4.97 2.13 -2.65
N PHE A 3 3.77 2.66 -2.82
CA PHE A 3 2.67 1.92 -3.41
C PHE A 3 2.08 2.70 -4.57
N LYS A 4 1.65 1.98 -5.60
CA LYS A 4 0.87 2.56 -6.70
C LYS A 4 -0.60 2.43 -6.36
N VAL A 5 -1.32 3.53 -6.47
CA VAL A 5 -2.75 3.57 -6.18
C VAL A 5 -3.49 3.92 -7.46
N TYR A 6 -4.38 3.05 -7.89
CA TYR A 6 -5.21 3.25 -9.07
C TYR A 6 -6.58 3.72 -8.63
N ILE A 7 -6.92 4.95 -9.00
CA ILE A 7 -8.17 5.58 -8.57
C ILE A 7 -9.12 5.67 -9.76
N GLY A 8 -10.38 5.33 -9.53
CA GLY A 8 -11.38 5.35 -10.58
C GLY A 8 -11.60 6.75 -11.15
N GLY A 9 -11.82 6.82 -12.45
CA GLY A 9 -12.01 8.09 -13.15
C GLY A 9 -10.75 8.83 -13.47
N GLY A 10 -9.60 8.35 -12.99
CA GLY A 10 -8.30 8.95 -13.26
C GLY A 10 -7.56 8.22 -14.36
N ILE A 11 -6.52 8.84 -14.87
CA ILE A 11 -5.64 8.23 -15.85
C ILE A 11 -4.32 7.93 -15.16
N GLY A 12 -3.88 6.68 -15.25
CA GLY A 12 -2.63 6.27 -14.63
C GLY A 12 -2.81 5.97 -13.15
N HIS A 13 -1.73 6.09 -12.43
CA HIS A 13 -1.72 5.79 -11.00
C HIS A 13 -1.06 6.94 -10.23
N LYS A 14 -1.29 6.94 -8.93
CA LYS A 14 -0.59 7.85 -8.02
C LYS A 14 0.24 7.02 -7.07
N GLU A 15 1.24 7.63 -6.46
CA GLU A 15 2.14 6.93 -5.55
C GLU A 15 1.98 7.47 -4.14
N VAL A 16 2.02 6.57 -3.16
CA VAL A 16 1.98 6.94 -1.75
C VAL A 16 3.04 6.16 -0.99
N GLU A 17 3.43 6.69 0.15
CA GLU A 17 4.34 6.00 1.06
C GLU A 17 3.53 5.39 2.20
N ALA A 18 3.80 4.13 2.50
CA ALA A 18 3.16 3.45 3.61
C ALA A 18 3.98 2.23 3.97
N GLU A 19 3.72 1.66 5.12
CA GLU A 19 4.41 0.45 5.55
C GLU A 19 3.74 -0.79 5.02
N GLU A 20 2.43 -0.76 4.90
CA GLU A 20 1.65 -1.88 4.39
C GLU A 20 0.54 -1.36 3.49
N ILE A 21 -0.12 -2.28 2.79
CA ILE A 21 -1.19 -1.95 1.86
C ILE A 21 -2.31 -1.15 2.54
N ASP A 22 -2.69 -1.53 3.75
CA ASP A 22 -3.74 -0.82 4.49
C ASP A 22 -3.39 0.65 4.67
N GLY A 23 -2.14 0.93 5.03
CA GLY A 23 -1.67 2.30 5.17
C GLY A 23 -1.69 3.05 3.85
N ALA A 24 -1.48 2.35 2.74
CA ALA A 24 -1.53 2.98 1.43
C ALA A 24 -2.94 3.46 1.09
N TYR A 25 -3.97 2.70 1.46
CA TYR A 25 -5.35 3.14 1.29
C TYR A 25 -5.62 4.41 2.09
N VAL A 26 -5.20 4.42 3.35
CA VAL A 26 -5.39 5.60 4.22
C VAL A 26 -4.66 6.80 3.64
N ALA A 27 -3.40 6.60 3.24
CA ALA A 27 -2.60 7.68 2.67
C ALA A 27 -3.24 8.26 1.40
N ALA A 28 -3.78 7.39 0.55
CA ALA A 28 -4.42 7.82 -0.68
C ALA A 28 -5.66 8.68 -0.38
N VAL A 29 -6.48 8.23 0.56
CA VAL A 29 -7.67 8.98 0.95
C VAL A 29 -7.30 10.35 1.48
N GLU A 30 -6.28 10.42 2.33
CA GLU A 30 -5.85 11.68 2.92
C GLU A 30 -5.17 12.62 1.93
N GLN A 31 -4.31 12.08 1.09
CA GLN A 31 -3.51 12.91 0.19
C GLN A 31 -4.28 13.35 -1.05
N PHE A 32 -5.16 12.51 -1.56
CA PHE A 32 -5.84 12.79 -2.82
C PHE A 32 -7.30 13.16 -2.64
N GLY A 33 -7.80 13.09 -1.43
CA GLY A 33 -9.19 13.44 -1.15
C GLY A 33 -10.21 12.51 -1.79
N CYS A 34 -9.80 11.30 -2.15
CA CYS A 34 -10.70 10.32 -2.72
C CYS A 34 -11.32 9.48 -1.61
N ARG A 35 -12.34 8.72 -1.96
CA ARG A 35 -12.96 7.78 -1.04
C ARG A 35 -12.33 6.41 -1.25
N VAL A 36 -12.37 5.60 -0.21
CA VAL A 36 -11.83 4.24 -0.29
C VAL A 36 -12.49 3.46 -1.43
N ASP A 37 -13.78 3.70 -1.65
CA ASP A 37 -14.53 3.03 -2.70
C ASP A 37 -14.08 3.43 -4.11
N ASP A 38 -13.40 4.57 -4.24
CA ASP A 38 -12.90 5.04 -5.53
C ASP A 38 -11.57 4.38 -5.89
N ILE A 39 -10.94 3.72 -4.94
CA ILE A 39 -9.65 3.08 -5.17
C ILE A 39 -9.88 1.72 -5.83
N LEU A 40 -9.38 1.58 -7.05
CA LEU A 40 -9.54 0.36 -7.83
C LEU A 40 -8.54 -0.71 -7.43
N ALA A 41 -7.30 -0.30 -7.16
CA ALA A 41 -6.24 -1.24 -6.79
C ALA A 41 -5.12 -0.50 -6.10
N VAL A 42 -4.41 -1.21 -5.23
CA VAL A 42 -3.19 -0.73 -4.59
C VAL A 42 -2.15 -1.83 -4.75
N MET A 43 -0.98 -1.46 -5.27
CA MET A 43 0.09 -2.42 -5.51
C MET A 43 1.42 -1.85 -5.02
N PRO A 44 2.27 -2.67 -4.42
CA PRO A 44 3.60 -2.19 -4.05
C PRO A 44 4.43 -1.88 -5.29
N CYS A 45 5.31 -0.89 -5.18
CA CYS A 45 6.21 -0.52 -6.27
C CYS A 45 7.43 -1.45 -6.33
N VAL A 46 7.41 -2.53 -5.58
CA VAL A 46 8.42 -3.57 -5.59
C VAL A 46 7.74 -4.85 -6.03
N THR A 47 8.50 -5.92 -6.24
CA THR A 47 7.88 -7.21 -6.55
C THR A 47 7.07 -7.67 -5.34
N MET A 48 6.05 -8.47 -5.60
CA MET A 48 5.24 -9.02 -4.51
C MET A 48 6.12 -9.80 -3.53
N ARG A 49 7.12 -10.49 -4.05
CA ARG A 49 8.05 -11.23 -3.21
C ARG A 49 8.79 -10.30 -2.24
N GLU A 50 9.31 -9.20 -2.75
CA GLU A 50 10.00 -8.22 -1.91
C GLU A 50 9.07 -7.61 -0.89
N TYR A 51 7.84 -7.31 -1.31
CA TYR A 51 6.84 -6.78 -0.41
C TYR A 51 6.57 -7.74 0.75
N LEU A 52 6.35 -9.00 0.42
CA LEU A 52 6.07 -10.00 1.44
C LEU A 52 7.25 -10.21 2.39
N GLU A 53 8.47 -10.14 1.87
CA GLU A 53 9.66 -10.25 2.71
C GLU A 53 9.74 -9.09 3.70
N GLN A 54 9.47 -7.87 3.25
CA GLN A 54 9.55 -6.71 4.12
C GLN A 54 8.47 -6.72 5.19
N VAL A 55 7.25 -7.02 4.81
CA VAL A 55 6.13 -7.12 5.75
C VAL A 55 6.36 -8.29 6.71
N GLY A 56 6.82 -9.41 6.20
CA GLY A 56 7.11 -10.57 7.01
C GLY A 56 8.20 -10.32 8.04
N ARG A 57 9.21 -9.55 7.66
CA ARG A 57 10.28 -9.18 8.59
C ARG A 57 9.75 -8.35 9.74
N GLY A 58 8.92 -7.37 9.43
CA GLY A 58 8.34 -6.52 10.45
C GLY A 58 7.46 -7.30 11.39
N LYS A 59 6.66 -8.21 10.87
CA LYS A 59 5.76 -9.01 11.69
C LYS A 59 6.49 -10.13 12.41
N ARG A 60 7.54 -10.64 11.80
CA ARG A 60 8.32 -11.71 12.41
C ARG A 60 8.94 -11.27 13.73
N GLY A 61 9.36 -10.02 13.81
CA GLY A 61 9.89 -9.49 15.05
C GLY A 61 8.89 -9.60 16.19
N ALA A 62 7.61 -9.48 15.90
CA ALA A 62 6.57 -9.58 16.90
C ALA A 62 6.11 -11.03 17.10
N ALA A 63 6.00 -11.78 16.03
CA ALA A 63 5.41 -13.12 16.08
C ALA A 63 6.43 -14.20 16.39
N HIS A 64 7.67 -13.94 16.17
CA HIS A 64 8.72 -14.93 16.27
C HIS A 64 8.97 -15.41 17.67
N ASP A 65 8.49 -14.71 18.63
CA ASP A 65 8.68 -15.06 20.03
C ASP A 65 7.88 -16.27 20.47
N VAL A 66 7.08 -16.75 19.62
CA VAL A 66 6.24 -17.90 19.93
C VAL A 66 7.02 -19.19 19.87
#